data_47a1a56dc0c80f099e65d12b8882b0de
#
_entry.id   47a1a56dc0c80f099e65d12b8882b0de
#
_cell.length_a   1.000
_cell.length_b   1.000
_cell.length_c   1.000
_cell.angle_alpha   90.00
_cell.angle_beta   90.00
_cell.angle_gamma   90.00
#
_symmetry.space_group_name_H-M   'P 1'
#
loop_
_entity.id
_entity.type
_entity.pdbx_description
1 polymer ?
#
loop_
_entity_poly.entity_id
_entity_poly.type
_entity_poly.pdbx_seq_one_letter_code
_entity_poly.pdbx_strand_id
1 'polypeptide(L)'
;MAELPEEAIRAWDEREGPVIFVTVDGDGVPNAIYASCVSRYSRDTIVVANNFFSKTLKNIRSGSPGSILFRTGKWKTYQIKGHIEYYEDGPVFDDMKEWNPSQHPGHGAAALRVNEVWSGADRLT
;
A
#
# COMPACT_ATOMS: atom_id res chain seq x y z
N MET A 1 -2.11 -14.43 -7.25
CA MET A 1 -1.13 -13.41 -6.86
C MET A 1 -0.37 -12.94 -8.09
N ALA A 2 -0.12 -11.67 -8.22
CA ALA A 2 0.56 -11.09 -9.37
C ALA A 2 1.81 -10.34 -8.93
N GLU A 3 2.70 -10.09 -9.89
CA GLU A 3 3.87 -9.25 -9.66
C GLU A 3 3.66 -7.90 -10.32
N LEU A 4 4.31 -6.87 -9.79
CA LEU A 4 4.33 -5.55 -10.40
C LEU A 4 5.10 -5.63 -11.72
N PRO A 5 4.51 -5.18 -12.84
CA PRO A 5 5.27 -5.09 -14.09
C PRO A 5 6.36 -4.01 -13.97
N GLU A 6 7.38 -4.10 -14.82
CA GLU A 6 8.53 -3.19 -14.77
C GLU A 6 8.12 -1.72 -14.85
N GLU A 7 7.13 -1.38 -15.68
CA GLU A 7 6.69 0.02 -15.76
C GLU A 7 6.10 0.52 -14.44
N ALA A 8 5.41 -0.34 -13.70
CA ALA A 8 4.84 0.03 -12.40
C ALA A 8 5.93 0.19 -11.35
N ILE A 9 6.97 -0.65 -11.40
CA ILE A 9 8.12 -0.53 -10.49
C ILE A 9 8.85 0.79 -10.74
N ARG A 10 9.11 1.13 -12.01
CA ARG A 10 9.74 2.41 -12.36
C ARG A 10 8.88 3.59 -11.94
N ALA A 11 7.57 3.51 -12.18
CA ALA A 11 6.64 4.56 -11.77
C ALA A 11 6.59 4.71 -10.26
N TRP A 12 6.67 3.62 -9.52
CA TRP A 12 6.73 3.66 -8.05
C TRP A 12 7.94 4.48 -7.58
N ASP A 13 9.10 4.24 -8.18
CA ASP A 13 10.33 4.97 -7.83
C ASP A 13 10.26 6.45 -8.24
N GLU A 14 9.47 6.78 -9.24
CA GLU A 14 9.28 8.14 -9.75
C GLU A 14 8.04 8.82 -9.19
N ARG A 15 7.37 8.20 -8.24
CA ARG A 15 6.10 8.75 -7.73
C ARG A 15 6.27 10.10 -7.06
N GLU A 16 5.23 10.91 -7.16
CA GLU A 16 5.16 12.23 -6.58
C GLU A 16 4.11 12.28 -5.48
N GLY A 17 4.48 12.82 -4.33
CA GLY A 17 3.57 13.00 -3.20
C GLY A 17 3.20 11.70 -2.50
N PRO A 18 2.28 11.78 -1.53
CA PRO A 18 1.82 10.60 -0.83
C PRO A 18 0.95 9.73 -1.72
N VAL A 19 0.89 8.44 -1.40
CA VAL A 19 -0.06 7.53 -2.04
C VAL A 19 -1.42 7.64 -1.35
N ILE A 20 -2.47 7.19 -2.02
CA ILE A 20 -3.79 7.01 -1.41
C ILE A 20 -3.96 5.53 -1.12
N PHE A 21 -4.24 5.21 0.14
CA PHE A 21 -4.44 3.83 0.60
C PHE A 21 -5.92 3.65 0.94
N VAL A 22 -6.55 2.67 0.30
CA VAL A 22 -7.99 2.45 0.39
C VAL A 22 -8.27 1.10 1.03
N THR A 23 -9.19 1.11 1.98
CA THR A 23 -9.74 -0.09 2.61
C THR A 23 -11.26 0.03 2.64
N VAL A 24 -11.95 -1.01 3.06
CA VAL A 24 -13.41 -1.04 3.12
C VAL A 24 -13.84 -1.70 4.43
N ASP A 25 -14.92 -1.21 5.03
CA ASP A 25 -15.45 -1.81 6.26
C ASP A 25 -16.36 -3.02 5.94
N GLY A 26 -16.86 -3.66 6.99
CA GLY A 26 -17.72 -4.83 6.86
C GLY A 26 -19.04 -4.59 6.15
N ASP A 27 -19.49 -3.33 6.06
CA ASP A 27 -20.71 -2.93 5.38
C ASP A 27 -20.45 -2.46 3.94
N GLY A 28 -19.20 -2.56 3.48
CA GLY A 28 -18.83 -2.15 2.13
C GLY A 28 -18.57 -0.66 1.98
N VAL A 29 -18.44 0.09 3.08
CA VAL A 29 -18.17 1.53 3.02
C VAL A 29 -16.67 1.75 2.82
N PRO A 30 -16.26 2.42 1.73
CA PRO A 30 -14.85 2.65 1.46
C PRO A 30 -14.26 3.72 2.36
N ASN A 31 -12.97 3.57 2.64
CA ASN A 31 -12.18 4.51 3.44
C ASN A 31 -10.87 4.77 2.71
N ALA A 32 -10.52 6.03 2.53
CA ALA A 32 -9.29 6.42 1.85
C ALA A 32 -8.48 7.34 2.75
N ILE A 33 -7.18 7.08 2.83
CA ILE A 33 -6.24 7.92 3.55
C ILE A 33 -5.05 8.24 2.66
N TYR A 34 -4.40 9.37 2.91
CA TYR A 34 -3.07 9.60 2.36
C TYR A 34 -2.05 8.86 3.21
N ALA A 35 -1.04 8.30 2.57
CA ALA A 35 0.05 7.61 3.25
C ALA A 35 1.38 7.99 2.58
N SER A 36 2.31 8.54 3.35
CA SER A 36 3.64 8.90 2.88
C SER A 36 4.70 7.90 3.33
N CYS A 37 4.45 7.18 4.41
CA CYS A 37 5.39 6.18 4.94
C CYS A 37 5.09 4.83 4.31
N VAL A 38 5.61 4.64 3.10
CA VAL A 38 5.35 3.46 2.26
C VAL A 38 6.64 3.02 1.57
N SER A 39 6.73 1.74 1.27
CA SER A 39 7.89 1.20 0.55
C SER A 39 7.50 -0.07 -0.21
N ARG A 40 8.16 -0.33 -1.33
CA ARG A 40 8.01 -1.57 -2.05
C ARG A 40 8.94 -2.61 -1.42
N TYR A 41 8.36 -3.61 -0.80
CA TYR A 41 9.12 -4.68 -0.14
C TYR A 41 9.68 -5.68 -1.16
N SER A 42 8.90 -6.03 -2.16
CA SER A 42 9.27 -6.99 -3.20
C SER A 42 8.49 -6.71 -4.47
N ARG A 43 8.61 -7.58 -5.48
CA ARG A 43 7.87 -7.43 -6.74
C ARG A 43 6.36 -7.63 -6.59
N ASP A 44 5.93 -8.23 -5.49
CA ASP A 44 4.51 -8.54 -5.28
C ASP A 44 3.94 -7.91 -4.01
N THR A 45 4.70 -7.02 -3.35
CA THR A 45 4.28 -6.50 -2.04
C THR A 45 4.69 -5.05 -1.85
N ILE A 46 3.71 -4.22 -1.49
CA ILE A 46 3.93 -2.85 -1.05
C ILE A 46 3.52 -2.75 0.40
N VAL A 47 4.32 -2.08 1.21
CA VAL A 47 4.09 -1.97 2.66
C VAL A 47 3.76 -0.54 3.02
N VAL A 48 2.70 -0.37 3.82
CA VAL A 48 2.30 0.91 4.41
C VAL A 48 2.52 0.80 5.91
N ALA A 49 3.31 1.71 6.48
CA ALA A 49 3.53 1.74 7.93
C ALA A 49 2.29 2.25 8.65
N ASN A 50 1.87 1.53 9.69
CA ASN A 50 0.81 2.01 10.56
C ASN A 50 1.39 2.97 11.59
N ASN A 51 1.39 4.25 11.26
CA ASN A 51 1.78 5.28 12.22
C ASN A 51 0.56 5.85 12.95
N PHE A 52 -0.53 6.08 12.22
CA PHE A 52 -1.71 6.74 12.77
C PHE A 52 -3.02 6.16 12.22
N PHE A 53 -3.04 4.84 11.94
CA PHE A 53 -4.26 4.20 11.46
C PHE A 53 -5.34 4.21 12.54
N SER A 54 -6.56 4.45 12.12
CA SER A 54 -7.75 4.34 12.96
C SER A 54 -8.77 3.45 12.27
N LYS A 55 -9.63 4.00 11.42
CA LYS A 55 -10.58 3.22 10.62
C LYS A 55 -9.87 2.21 9.73
N THR A 56 -8.73 2.59 9.19
CA THR A 56 -7.91 1.70 8.34
C THR A 56 -7.52 0.43 9.09
N LEU A 57 -7.05 0.54 10.34
CA LEU A 57 -6.67 -0.63 11.12
C LEU A 57 -7.86 -1.53 11.41
N LYS A 58 -8.99 -0.93 11.77
CA LYS A 58 -10.23 -1.70 12.00
C LYS A 58 -10.62 -2.48 10.75
N ASN A 59 -10.56 -1.83 9.58
CA ASN A 59 -10.88 -2.48 8.32
C ASN A 59 -9.92 -3.62 8.01
N ILE A 60 -8.62 -3.41 8.20
CA ILE A 60 -7.60 -4.44 8.00
C ILE A 60 -7.87 -5.65 8.89
N ARG A 61 -8.15 -5.43 10.16
CA ARG A 61 -8.43 -6.52 11.12
C ARG A 61 -9.73 -7.25 10.81
N SER A 62 -10.63 -6.62 10.07
CA SER A 62 -11.88 -7.25 9.60
C SER A 62 -11.72 -7.95 8.27
N GLY A 63 -10.51 -8.02 7.72
CA GLY A 63 -10.23 -8.75 6.49
C GLY A 63 -10.41 -7.94 5.20
N SER A 64 -10.33 -6.62 5.27
CA SER A 64 -10.47 -5.75 4.10
C SER A 64 -9.42 -6.06 3.03
N PRO A 65 -9.82 -6.11 1.75
CA PRO A 65 -8.85 -5.95 0.67
C PRO A 65 -8.34 -4.52 0.65
N GLY A 66 -7.31 -4.26 -0.12
CA GLY A 66 -6.72 -2.94 -0.20
C GLY A 66 -6.46 -2.47 -1.61
N SER A 67 -6.30 -1.17 -1.75
CA SER A 67 -5.88 -0.55 -2.99
C SER A 67 -4.94 0.61 -2.69
N ILE A 68 -3.90 0.75 -3.50
CA ILE A 68 -2.99 1.89 -3.45
C ILE A 68 -3.04 2.60 -4.79
N LEU A 69 -3.27 3.90 -4.74
CA LEU A 69 -3.29 4.78 -5.91
C LEU A 69 -2.13 5.76 -5.80
N PHE A 70 -1.32 5.87 -6.85
CA PHE A 70 -0.21 6.82 -6.88
C PHE A 70 -0.03 7.39 -8.28
N ARG A 71 0.74 8.46 -8.38
CA ARG A 71 1.02 9.13 -9.66
C ARG A 71 2.49 9.49 -9.78
N THR A 72 2.93 9.64 -11.02
CA THR A 72 4.25 10.20 -11.32
C THR A 72 4.14 11.73 -11.49
N GLY A 73 5.28 12.40 -11.59
CA GLY A 73 5.32 13.84 -11.85
C GLY A 73 4.68 14.24 -13.18
N LYS A 74 4.58 13.31 -14.12
CA LYS A 74 3.92 13.53 -15.41
C LYS A 74 2.43 13.18 -15.37
N TRP A 75 1.89 12.94 -14.17
CA TRP A 75 0.49 12.59 -13.95
C TRP A 75 0.07 11.27 -14.60
N LYS A 76 1.00 10.37 -14.83
CA LYS A 76 0.64 8.99 -15.13
C LYS A 76 0.24 8.33 -13.82
N THR A 77 -0.93 7.70 -13.79
CA THR A 77 -1.50 7.14 -12.57
C THR A 77 -1.48 5.61 -12.58
N TYR A 78 -1.32 5.04 -11.40
CA TYR A 78 -1.31 3.59 -11.22
C TYR A 78 -2.14 3.23 -10.00
N GLN A 79 -2.88 2.14 -10.13
CA GLN A 79 -3.64 1.59 -9.01
C GLN A 79 -3.24 0.13 -8.83
N ILE A 80 -2.89 -0.23 -7.60
CA ILE A 80 -2.51 -1.58 -7.22
C ILE A 80 -3.56 -2.09 -6.26
N LYS A 81 -4.20 -3.22 -6.59
CA LYS A 81 -5.22 -3.86 -5.76
C LYS A 81 -4.72 -5.19 -5.26
N GLY A 82 -5.10 -5.55 -4.05
CA GLY A 82 -4.68 -6.82 -3.48
C GLY A 82 -5.29 -7.09 -2.13
N HIS A 83 -4.79 -8.12 -1.48
CA HIS A 83 -5.16 -8.42 -0.11
C HIS A 83 -4.09 -7.90 0.84
N ILE A 84 -4.48 -7.67 2.09
CA ILE A 84 -3.60 -7.06 3.09
C ILE A 84 -3.26 -8.11 4.14
N GLU A 85 -1.97 -8.25 4.41
CA GLU A 85 -1.46 -9.00 5.57
C GLU A 85 -0.85 -8.00 6.54
N TYR A 86 -1.23 -8.07 7.80
CA TYR A 86 -0.78 -7.11 8.79
C TYR A 86 0.21 -7.76 9.74
N TYR A 87 1.38 -7.14 9.91
CA TYR A 87 2.47 -7.68 10.72
C TYR A 87 2.84 -6.74 11.85
N GLU A 88 2.94 -7.27 13.06
CA GLU A 88 3.41 -6.56 14.25
C GLU A 88 4.78 -7.10 14.71
N ASP A 89 5.33 -8.08 14.00
CA ASP A 89 6.67 -8.63 14.19
C ASP A 89 7.12 -9.32 12.90
N GLY A 90 8.35 -9.83 12.87
CA GLY A 90 8.89 -10.59 11.77
C GLY A 90 9.53 -9.76 10.67
N PRO A 91 9.95 -10.40 9.56
CA PRO A 91 10.79 -9.76 8.54
C PRO A 91 10.19 -8.51 7.91
N VAL A 92 8.89 -8.54 7.55
CA VAL A 92 8.24 -7.38 6.91
C VAL A 92 8.14 -6.21 7.90
N PHE A 93 7.80 -6.51 9.15
CA PHE A 93 7.74 -5.51 10.20
C PHE A 93 9.14 -4.92 10.46
N ASP A 94 10.15 -5.76 10.59
CA ASP A 94 11.52 -5.32 10.86
C ASP A 94 12.04 -4.43 9.71
N ASP A 95 11.75 -4.80 8.47
CA ASP A 95 12.08 -3.99 7.30
C ASP A 95 11.39 -2.62 7.37
N MET A 96 10.11 -2.58 7.73
CA MET A 96 9.37 -1.33 7.87
C MET A 96 10.02 -0.42 8.91
N LYS A 97 10.48 -0.99 10.03
CA LYS A 97 11.13 -0.21 11.09
C LYS A 97 12.44 0.43 10.62
N GLU A 98 13.09 -0.14 9.60
CA GLU A 98 14.32 0.43 9.03
C GLU A 98 14.05 1.71 8.25
N TRP A 99 12.98 1.74 7.43
CA TRP A 99 12.72 2.91 6.58
C TRP A 99 11.69 3.88 7.15
N ASN A 100 10.88 3.45 8.12
CA ASN A 100 9.90 4.36 8.72
C ASN A 100 10.64 5.38 9.60
N PRO A 101 10.35 6.69 9.46
CA PRO A 101 11.04 7.69 10.29
C PRO A 101 10.93 7.36 11.78
N SER A 102 12.04 7.52 12.50
CA SER A 102 12.13 7.11 13.91
C SER A 102 11.20 7.89 14.84
N GLN A 103 10.78 9.09 14.43
CA GLN A 103 9.82 9.89 15.21
C GLN A 103 8.38 9.36 15.09
N HIS A 104 8.12 8.44 14.17
CA HIS A 104 6.80 7.83 14.01
C HIS A 104 6.73 6.49 14.75
N PRO A 105 5.56 6.13 15.28
CA PRO A 105 5.45 4.94 16.14
C PRO A 105 5.67 3.61 15.42
N GLY A 106 5.25 3.48 14.15
CA GLY A 106 5.41 2.23 13.42
C GLY A 106 4.80 1.04 14.17
N HIS A 107 3.51 1.12 14.49
CA HIS A 107 2.82 0.07 15.27
C HIS A 107 2.76 -1.27 14.55
N GLY A 108 2.74 -1.24 13.22
CA GLY A 108 2.65 -2.43 12.40
C GLY A 108 2.89 -2.12 10.94
N ALA A 109 3.04 -3.16 10.14
CA ALA A 109 3.26 -3.09 8.70
C ALA A 109 2.07 -3.70 7.97
N ALA A 110 1.36 -2.88 7.19
CA ALA A 110 0.28 -3.35 6.33
C ALA A 110 0.88 -3.71 4.97
N ALA A 111 0.99 -5.01 4.69
CA ALA A 111 1.56 -5.52 3.44
C ALA A 111 0.45 -5.78 2.44
N LEU A 112 0.40 -4.96 1.38
CA LEU A 112 -0.52 -5.17 0.27
C LEU A 112 0.12 -6.15 -0.70
N ARG A 113 -0.44 -7.36 -0.77
CA ARG A 113 -0.02 -8.40 -1.71
C ARG A 113 -0.74 -8.19 -3.03
N VAL A 114 0.02 -7.99 -4.10
CA VAL A 114 -0.50 -7.56 -5.39
C VAL A 114 -1.36 -8.64 -6.06
N ASN A 115 -2.57 -8.27 -6.48
CA ASN A 115 -3.45 -9.11 -7.30
C ASN A 115 -3.66 -8.49 -8.68
N GLU A 116 -3.85 -7.17 -8.75
CA GLU A 116 -4.12 -6.46 -10.00
C GLU A 116 -3.34 -5.15 -10.02
N VAL A 117 -2.89 -4.77 -11.22
CA VAL A 117 -2.24 -3.48 -11.45
C VAL A 117 -2.90 -2.81 -12.64
N TRP A 118 -3.28 -1.56 -12.49
CA TRP A 118 -3.95 -0.74 -13.50
C TRP A 118 -3.20 0.56 -13.71
N SER A 119 -3.18 1.05 -14.95
CA SER A 119 -2.79 2.42 -15.26
C SER A 119 -3.97 3.08 -15.96
N GLY A 120 -4.67 3.96 -15.22
CA GLY A 120 -5.94 4.50 -15.71
C GLY A 120 -6.93 3.36 -16.00
N ALA A 121 -7.44 3.31 -17.20
CA ALA A 121 -8.39 2.27 -17.62
C ALA A 121 -7.72 0.98 -18.10
N ASP A 122 -6.39 0.97 -18.20
CA ASP A 122 -5.65 -0.16 -18.77
C ASP A 122 -5.19 -1.12 -17.66
N ARG A 123 -5.63 -2.35 -17.74
CA ARG A 123 -5.16 -3.39 -16.83
C ARG A 123 -3.80 -3.90 -17.29
N LEU A 124 -2.82 -3.87 -16.40
CA LEU A 124 -1.44 -4.30 -16.70
C LEU A 124 -1.18 -5.75 -16.29
N THR A 125 -1.96 -6.24 -15.33
CA THR A 125 -1.85 -7.63 -14.89
C THR A 125 -3.11 -8.09 -14.17
#